data_5f8714e3e4723418e85b740a467dffca
#
_entry.id   5f8714e3e4723418e85b740a467dffca
#
_cell.length_a   1.000
_cell.length_b   1.000
_cell.length_c   1.000
_cell.angle_alpha   90.00
_cell.angle_beta   90.00
_cell.angle_gamma   90.00
#
_symmetry.space_group_name_H-M   'P 1'
#
loop_
_entity.id
_entity.type
_entity.pdbx_description
1 polymer ?
#
loop_
_entity_poly.entity_id
_entity_poly.type
_entity_poly.pdbx_seq_one_letter_code
_entity_poly.pdbx_strand_id
1 'polypeptide(L)'
;LRVLLIKTSSLGDVIHALPALTDAARAIPGIKFDWVVEEGFAEIPTWHPAVGKVIPVAIRRWRKNIWQTIKSGEWRRFKQSVRSTKYDLVIDAQGLLKSAWLTRYVRAPVAGLDKHSAREPLASRFYSRRLAVARGQHAVERVRQLFAVALGYDLPQGLGDYGLNVEKLVELPRKNPFVLFLHGTTWDTKHWPEAYWRELTERMGMLGVEVKLPWGNAAEKARAERIASGLKNATVLPKLNLAGVAKVLADAQACVAVDTGLGHLAAALDVPTISLFGPTNPGLTGAYGKVQIHLGSNFPCAPCLQKKCTYQPSAVDQQRYDIKREWPLCFTRLNPERVASRLSALLLAEEPR
;
A
#
# COMPACT_ATOMS: atom_id res chain seq x y z
N LEU A 1 8.70 2.28 27.05
CA LEU A 1 8.27 3.47 26.30
C LEU A 1 6.98 3.16 25.57
N ARG A 2 5.95 4.03 25.72
CA ARG A 2 4.65 3.86 25.06
C ARG A 2 4.35 5.03 24.12
N VAL A 3 4.23 4.74 22.83
CA VAL A 3 4.09 5.74 21.78
C VAL A 3 2.72 5.61 21.12
N LEU A 4 2.04 6.73 20.89
CA LEU A 4 0.86 6.76 20.03
C LEU A 4 1.26 7.12 18.60
N LEU A 5 1.07 6.20 17.68
CA LEU A 5 1.25 6.44 16.25
C LEU A 5 -0.06 6.91 15.61
N ILE A 6 0.00 7.99 14.83
CA ILE A 6 -1.10 8.44 13.99
C ILE A 6 -0.69 8.27 12.53
N LYS A 7 -1.25 7.26 11.89
CA LYS A 7 -1.12 6.99 10.45
C LYS A 7 -2.42 6.37 9.97
N THR A 8 -3.30 7.20 9.41
CA THR A 8 -4.71 6.81 9.25
C THR A 8 -5.01 6.17 7.90
N SER A 9 -4.39 6.59 6.83
CA SER A 9 -4.71 6.16 5.45
C SER A 9 -3.63 6.63 4.45
N SER A 10 -3.50 6.09 3.25
CA SER A 10 -4.29 4.98 2.69
C SER A 10 -3.71 3.61 3.08
N LEU A 11 -4.22 2.49 2.51
CA LEU A 11 -3.73 1.14 2.79
C LEU A 11 -2.20 1.03 2.64
N GLY A 12 -1.65 1.47 1.51
CA GLY A 12 -0.21 1.47 1.28
C GLY A 12 0.56 2.33 2.29
N ASP A 13 0.03 3.51 2.64
CA ASP A 13 0.66 4.37 3.66
C ASP A 13 0.70 3.72 5.05
N VAL A 14 -0.31 2.95 5.42
CA VAL A 14 -0.34 2.19 6.69
C VAL A 14 0.72 1.10 6.66
N ILE A 15 0.80 0.34 5.57
CA ILE A 15 1.82 -0.70 5.38
C ILE A 15 3.23 -0.11 5.40
N HIS A 16 3.46 1.02 4.73
CA HIS A 16 4.76 1.71 4.71
C HIS A 16 5.27 2.18 6.08
N ALA A 17 4.41 2.20 7.09
CA ALA A 17 4.83 2.57 8.45
C ALA A 17 5.38 1.37 9.25
N LEU A 18 5.06 0.13 8.87
CA LEU A 18 5.47 -1.07 9.61
C LEU A 18 7.00 -1.19 9.78
N PRO A 19 7.85 -0.93 8.75
CA PRO A 19 9.30 -1.02 8.92
C PRO A 19 9.86 -0.07 9.99
N ALA A 20 9.26 1.10 10.15
CA ALA A 20 9.69 2.03 11.19
C ALA A 20 9.37 1.52 12.61
N LEU A 21 8.30 0.75 12.78
CA LEU A 21 7.99 0.10 14.06
C LEU A 21 9.00 -1.02 14.35
N THR A 22 9.36 -1.79 13.34
CA THR A 22 10.37 -2.85 13.47
C THR A 22 11.72 -2.27 13.89
N ASP A 23 12.18 -1.22 13.20
CA ASP A 23 13.42 -0.53 13.54
C ASP A 23 13.40 -0.01 14.98
N ALA A 24 12.33 0.68 15.35
CA ALA A 24 12.18 1.21 16.71
C ALA A 24 12.13 0.09 17.78
N ALA A 25 11.46 -1.02 17.49
CA ALA A 25 11.37 -2.15 18.41
C ALA A 25 12.72 -2.87 18.62
N ARG A 26 13.56 -2.89 17.57
CA ARG A 26 14.93 -3.41 17.65
C ARG A 26 15.87 -2.47 18.40
N ALA A 27 15.72 -1.16 18.17
CA ALA A 27 16.57 -0.13 18.79
C ALA A 27 16.22 0.13 20.26
N ILE A 28 14.94 0.02 20.65
CA ILE A 28 14.45 0.35 21.98
C ILE A 28 13.68 -0.87 22.55
N PRO A 29 14.34 -1.76 23.28
CA PRO A 29 13.70 -2.93 23.88
C PRO A 29 12.48 -2.55 24.71
N GLY A 30 11.36 -3.25 24.51
CA GLY A 30 10.14 -3.06 25.25
C GLY A 30 9.28 -1.86 24.81
N ILE A 31 9.64 -1.12 23.77
CA ILE A 31 8.77 -0.09 23.19
C ILE A 31 7.44 -0.71 22.71
N LYS A 32 6.34 -0.03 22.96
CA LYS A 32 5.00 -0.41 22.51
C LYS A 32 4.32 0.75 21.80
N PHE A 33 3.64 0.43 20.72
CA PHE A 33 2.87 1.37 19.93
C PHE A 33 1.37 1.11 20.07
N ASP A 34 0.60 2.14 20.37
CA ASP A 34 -0.82 2.16 20.09
C ASP A 34 -1.02 2.92 18.76
N TRP A 35 -1.94 2.49 17.90
CA TRP A 35 -2.01 3.02 16.54
C TRP A 35 -3.41 3.53 16.19
N VAL A 36 -3.50 4.83 15.84
CA VAL A 36 -4.72 5.44 15.29
C VAL A 36 -4.74 5.25 13.78
N VAL A 37 -5.73 4.53 13.28
CA VAL A 37 -5.85 4.11 11.88
C VAL A 37 -7.31 4.14 11.43
N GLU A 38 -7.56 4.36 10.14
CA GLU A 38 -8.92 4.29 9.55
C GLU A 38 -9.50 2.87 9.72
N GLU A 39 -10.78 2.76 10.08
CA GLU A 39 -11.46 1.50 10.42
C GLU A 39 -11.25 0.38 9.38
N GLY A 40 -11.24 0.74 8.08
CA GLY A 40 -11.03 -0.24 7.01
C GLY A 40 -9.61 -0.85 6.94
N PHE A 41 -8.66 -0.32 7.71
CA PHE A 41 -7.27 -0.80 7.74
C PHE A 41 -6.83 -1.23 9.14
N ALA A 42 -7.76 -1.28 10.10
CA ALA A 42 -7.47 -1.53 11.51
C ALA A 42 -6.84 -2.90 11.79
N GLU A 43 -7.00 -3.84 10.88
CA GLU A 43 -6.44 -5.18 10.99
C GLU A 43 -4.93 -5.22 10.79
N ILE A 44 -4.37 -4.40 9.88
CA ILE A 44 -2.94 -4.43 9.53
C ILE A 44 -2.02 -4.16 10.74
N PRO A 45 -2.23 -3.10 11.55
CA PRO A 45 -1.42 -2.89 12.74
C PRO A 45 -1.39 -4.06 13.70
N THR A 46 -2.47 -4.86 13.79
CA THR A 46 -2.55 -5.99 14.71
C THR A 46 -1.57 -7.12 14.38
N TRP A 47 -1.06 -7.14 13.15
CA TRP A 47 -0.10 -8.17 12.73
C TRP A 47 1.33 -7.88 13.18
N HIS A 48 1.61 -6.65 13.63
CA HIS A 48 2.96 -6.27 14.06
C HIS A 48 3.13 -6.44 15.58
N PRO A 49 4.17 -7.17 16.06
CA PRO A 49 4.32 -7.55 17.48
C PRO A 49 4.57 -6.37 18.42
N ALA A 50 5.06 -5.23 17.93
CA ALA A 50 5.27 -4.04 18.73
C ALA A 50 3.98 -3.22 18.94
N VAL A 51 2.86 -3.56 18.24
CA VAL A 51 1.57 -2.86 18.40
C VAL A 51 0.79 -3.48 19.55
N GLY A 52 0.43 -2.64 20.53
CA GLY A 52 -0.35 -3.07 21.69
C GLY A 52 -1.85 -2.87 21.50
N LYS A 53 -2.27 -1.68 21.04
CA LYS A 53 -3.68 -1.33 20.87
C LYS A 53 -3.90 -0.63 19.53
N VAL A 54 -4.92 -1.05 18.81
CA VAL A 54 -5.40 -0.35 17.61
C VAL A 54 -6.62 0.50 17.95
N ILE A 55 -6.59 1.77 17.54
CA ILE A 55 -7.65 2.75 17.79
C ILE A 55 -8.25 3.14 16.43
N PRO A 56 -9.34 2.48 16.02
CA PRO A 56 -9.94 2.77 14.73
C PRO A 56 -10.64 4.13 14.73
N VAL A 57 -10.50 4.84 13.61
CA VAL A 57 -11.20 6.09 13.30
C VAL A 57 -11.91 5.96 11.96
N ALA A 58 -12.97 6.73 11.75
CA ALA A 58 -13.72 6.75 10.51
C ALA A 58 -13.79 8.18 9.96
N ILE A 59 -12.65 8.84 9.79
CA ILE A 59 -12.56 10.27 9.45
C ILE A 59 -13.32 10.57 8.15
N ARG A 60 -13.25 9.68 7.15
CA ARG A 60 -13.95 9.86 5.87
C ARG A 60 -15.46 9.87 6.05
N ARG A 61 -15.99 8.98 6.91
CA ARG A 61 -17.42 8.87 7.23
C ARG A 61 -17.85 10.00 8.17
N TRP A 62 -17.07 10.31 9.19
CA TRP A 62 -17.34 11.39 10.14
C TRP A 62 -17.48 12.75 9.46
N ARG A 63 -16.63 13.05 8.48
CA ARG A 63 -16.72 14.30 7.70
C ARG A 63 -17.97 14.42 6.84
N LYS A 64 -18.52 13.28 6.39
CA LYS A 64 -19.76 13.28 5.59
C LYS A 64 -21.00 13.51 6.45
N ASN A 65 -20.98 13.07 7.72
CA ASN A 65 -22.13 13.16 8.62
C ASN A 65 -21.69 13.42 10.06
N ILE A 66 -21.34 14.68 10.36
CA ILE A 66 -20.83 15.11 11.68
C ILE A 66 -21.87 14.90 12.77
N TRP A 67 -23.15 15.23 12.52
CA TRP A 67 -24.22 15.07 13.49
C TRP A 67 -24.44 13.61 13.91
N GLN A 68 -24.41 12.71 12.93
CA GLN A 68 -24.51 11.28 13.25
C GLN A 68 -23.33 10.78 14.05
N THR A 69 -22.12 11.25 13.75
CA THR A 69 -20.89 10.89 14.48
C THR A 69 -20.96 11.32 15.95
N ILE A 70 -21.54 12.50 16.22
CA ILE A 70 -21.74 13.00 17.59
C ILE A 70 -22.80 12.16 18.30
N LYS A 71 -23.98 11.94 17.66
CA LYS A 71 -25.09 11.16 18.22
C LYS A 71 -24.71 9.70 18.50
N SER A 72 -23.95 9.05 17.62
CA SER A 72 -23.49 7.66 17.81
C SER A 72 -22.45 7.49 18.91
N GLY A 73 -21.91 8.59 19.44
CA GLY A 73 -20.88 8.58 20.47
C GLY A 73 -19.49 8.13 20.00
N GLU A 74 -19.31 7.88 18.69
CA GLU A 74 -18.02 7.43 18.13
C GLU A 74 -16.89 8.40 18.45
N TRP A 75 -17.14 9.68 18.28
CA TRP A 75 -16.17 10.73 18.62
C TRP A 75 -15.81 10.75 20.11
N ARG A 76 -16.78 10.49 21.00
CA ARG A 76 -16.54 10.38 22.45
C ARG A 76 -15.67 9.16 22.74
N ARG A 77 -15.99 7.99 22.15
CA ARG A 77 -15.20 6.76 22.30
C ARG A 77 -13.77 6.95 21.83
N PHE A 78 -13.54 7.58 20.69
CA PHE A 78 -12.19 7.91 20.22
C PHE A 78 -11.42 8.75 21.25
N LYS A 79 -12.01 9.87 21.71
CA LYS A 79 -11.37 10.75 22.71
C LYS A 79 -11.06 10.00 24.01
N GLN A 80 -11.97 9.18 24.47
CA GLN A 80 -11.77 8.35 25.66
C GLN A 80 -10.65 7.34 25.43
N SER A 81 -10.61 6.69 24.28
CA SER A 81 -9.61 5.68 23.93
C SER A 81 -8.18 6.24 23.91
N VAL A 82 -7.98 7.45 23.34
CA VAL A 82 -6.65 8.08 23.29
C VAL A 82 -6.25 8.73 24.63
N ARG A 83 -7.22 8.99 25.54
CA ARG A 83 -6.98 9.57 26.87
C ARG A 83 -6.83 8.53 27.96
N SER A 84 -7.30 7.31 27.75
CA SER A 84 -7.24 6.23 28.74
C SER A 84 -5.83 5.69 28.97
N THR A 85 -4.89 6.04 28.11
CA THR A 85 -3.49 5.61 28.20
C THR A 85 -2.59 6.82 28.31
N LYS A 86 -1.60 6.77 29.20
CA LYS A 86 -0.54 7.77 29.28
C LYS A 86 0.52 7.40 28.24
N TYR A 87 0.72 8.30 27.28
CA TYR A 87 1.76 8.14 26.25
C TYR A 87 2.96 9.01 26.59
N ASP A 88 4.15 8.51 26.29
CA ASP A 88 5.41 9.24 26.42
C ASP A 88 5.62 10.17 25.21
N LEU A 89 5.13 9.76 24.03
CA LEU A 89 5.24 10.49 22.79
C LEU A 89 4.06 10.16 21.86
N VAL A 90 3.66 11.14 21.06
CA VAL A 90 2.79 10.95 19.88
C VAL A 90 3.64 11.16 18.64
N ILE A 91 3.58 10.26 17.66
CA ILE A 91 4.20 10.44 16.34
C ILE A 91 3.09 10.54 15.29
N ASP A 92 2.94 11.72 14.67
CA ASP A 92 2.10 11.86 13.46
C ASP A 92 2.95 11.59 12.22
N ALA A 93 2.87 10.37 11.72
CA ALA A 93 3.56 9.93 10.50
C ALA A 93 2.73 10.17 9.21
N GLN A 94 1.57 10.84 9.31
CA GLN A 94 0.73 11.18 8.16
C GLN A 94 1.09 12.53 7.56
N GLY A 95 1.34 13.55 8.39
CA GLY A 95 1.69 14.90 7.95
C GLY A 95 0.56 15.62 7.20
N LEU A 96 -0.70 15.39 7.58
CA LEU A 96 -1.90 16.04 7.03
C LEU A 96 -2.68 16.72 8.14
N LEU A 97 -3.40 17.79 7.82
CA LEU A 97 -4.24 18.52 8.80
C LEU A 97 -5.23 17.62 9.53
N LYS A 98 -5.81 16.66 8.81
CA LYS A 98 -6.77 15.71 9.40
C LYS A 98 -6.15 14.81 10.47
N SER A 99 -4.89 14.40 10.34
CA SER A 99 -4.18 13.59 11.31
C SER A 99 -3.61 14.46 12.43
N ALA A 100 -3.02 15.60 12.09
CA ALA A 100 -2.49 16.56 13.03
C ALA A 100 -3.56 17.06 14.03
N TRP A 101 -4.80 17.26 13.55
CA TRP A 101 -5.90 17.67 14.41
C TRP A 101 -6.24 16.62 15.47
N LEU A 102 -6.07 15.32 15.21
CA LEU A 102 -6.31 14.25 16.17
C LEU A 102 -5.33 14.31 17.36
N THR A 103 -4.13 14.83 17.15
CA THR A 103 -3.10 14.95 18.21
C THR A 103 -3.55 15.82 19.38
N ARG A 104 -4.46 16.79 19.15
CA ARG A 104 -4.99 17.69 20.20
C ARG A 104 -5.75 16.99 21.32
N TYR A 105 -6.17 15.76 21.10
CA TYR A 105 -6.92 14.99 22.10
C TYR A 105 -6.03 14.13 22.98
N VAL A 106 -4.72 14.13 22.72
CA VAL A 106 -3.72 13.34 23.46
C VAL A 106 -2.88 14.29 24.33
N ARG A 107 -2.61 13.89 25.57
CA ARG A 107 -1.78 14.66 26.52
C ARG A 107 -0.37 14.09 26.53
N ALA A 108 0.41 14.36 25.50
CA ALA A 108 1.82 13.99 25.38
C ALA A 108 2.53 14.92 24.38
N PRO A 109 3.86 15.02 24.39
CA PRO A 109 4.62 15.67 23.33
C PRO A 109 4.27 15.07 21.97
N VAL A 110 4.16 15.90 20.93
CA VAL A 110 3.81 15.47 19.58
C VAL A 110 5.00 15.71 18.66
N ALA A 111 5.52 14.65 18.06
CA ALA A 111 6.51 14.70 16.98
C ALA A 111 5.84 14.50 15.62
N GLY A 112 6.30 15.24 14.63
CA GLY A 112 5.82 15.11 13.26
C GLY A 112 6.71 15.90 12.30
N LEU A 113 6.42 15.78 11.02
CA LEU A 113 7.20 16.43 9.96
C LEU A 113 7.10 17.96 10.05
N ASP A 114 8.19 18.65 9.83
CA ASP A 114 8.22 20.12 9.76
C ASP A 114 7.45 20.64 8.53
N LYS A 115 7.37 21.98 8.40
CA LYS A 115 6.63 22.64 7.31
C LYS A 115 7.18 22.34 5.91
N HIS A 116 8.47 22.02 5.80
CA HIS A 116 9.14 21.73 4.52
C HIS A 116 9.03 20.26 4.15
N SER A 117 8.89 19.38 5.13
CA SER A 117 8.81 17.93 4.97
C SER A 117 7.37 17.41 4.89
N ALA A 118 6.44 18.04 5.61
CA ALA A 118 5.02 17.64 5.62
C ALA A 118 4.37 17.82 4.25
N ARG A 119 3.42 16.93 3.92
CA ARG A 119 2.61 17.05 2.71
C ARG A 119 1.69 18.27 2.76
N GLU A 120 1.12 18.55 3.92
CA GLU A 120 0.37 19.78 4.22
C GLU A 120 1.16 20.58 5.26
N PRO A 121 1.85 21.67 4.86
CA PRO A 121 2.75 22.42 5.75
C PRO A 121 2.11 22.91 7.06
N LEU A 122 0.82 23.24 7.02
CA LEU A 122 0.08 23.72 8.19
C LEU A 122 -0.07 22.63 9.28
N ALA A 123 0.05 21.34 8.93
CA ALA A 123 0.02 20.26 9.91
C ALA A 123 1.12 20.41 10.96
N SER A 124 2.28 20.94 10.58
CA SER A 124 3.42 21.13 11.49
C SER A 124 3.13 22.06 12.68
N ARG A 125 2.12 22.93 12.57
CA ARG A 125 1.72 23.82 13.67
C ARG A 125 1.14 23.09 14.89
N PHE A 126 0.70 21.84 14.70
CA PHE A 126 0.16 21.00 15.78
C PHE A 126 1.24 20.24 16.54
N TYR A 127 2.48 20.25 16.07
CA TYR A 127 3.57 19.46 16.65
C TYR A 127 4.45 20.31 17.55
N SER A 128 4.75 19.79 18.75
CA SER A 128 5.73 20.37 19.68
C SER A 128 7.17 20.10 19.20
N ARG A 129 7.39 18.95 18.52
CA ARG A 129 8.66 18.58 17.92
C ARG A 129 8.48 18.46 16.39
N ARG A 130 9.01 19.42 15.66
CA ARG A 130 8.94 19.51 14.20
C ARG A 130 10.23 18.99 13.61
N LEU A 131 10.14 17.87 12.91
CA LEU A 131 11.31 17.11 12.46
C LEU A 131 11.49 17.24 10.95
N ALA A 132 12.70 17.60 10.55
CA ALA A 132 13.06 17.67 9.14
C ALA A 132 13.38 16.27 8.60
N VAL A 133 12.67 15.88 7.54
CA VAL A 133 12.91 14.65 6.79
C VAL A 133 12.86 14.97 5.30
N ALA A 134 13.93 14.70 4.58
CA ALA A 134 14.05 15.06 3.17
C ALA A 134 12.88 14.50 2.33
N ARG A 135 12.40 15.31 1.38
CA ARG A 135 11.50 14.87 0.31
C ARG A 135 12.30 14.13 -0.76
N GLY A 136 11.67 13.49 -1.70
CA GLY A 136 12.37 12.81 -2.81
C GLY A 136 12.94 11.44 -2.45
N GLN A 137 12.69 10.95 -1.24
CA GLN A 137 13.00 9.59 -0.81
C GLN A 137 11.73 8.73 -0.84
N HIS A 138 11.92 7.42 -0.85
CA HIS A 138 10.81 6.47 -0.75
C HIS A 138 9.99 6.68 0.53
N ALA A 139 8.68 6.52 0.46
CA ALA A 139 7.77 6.76 1.58
C ALA A 139 8.13 5.95 2.84
N VAL A 140 8.58 4.70 2.68
CA VAL A 140 9.07 3.86 3.79
C VAL A 140 10.26 4.50 4.47
N GLU A 141 11.27 4.91 3.70
CA GLU A 141 12.49 5.52 4.25
C GLU A 141 12.20 6.82 5.00
N ARG A 142 11.27 7.60 4.50
CA ARG A 142 10.85 8.83 5.17
C ARG A 142 10.18 8.56 6.53
N VAL A 143 9.39 7.51 6.63
CA VAL A 143 8.76 7.14 7.92
C VAL A 143 9.81 6.57 8.87
N ARG A 144 10.73 5.73 8.41
CA ARG A 144 11.85 5.21 9.18
C ARG A 144 12.71 6.34 9.77
N GLN A 145 13.08 7.33 8.95
CA GLN A 145 13.83 8.51 9.40
C GLN A 145 13.06 9.35 10.42
N LEU A 146 11.76 9.57 10.20
CA LEU A 146 10.92 10.27 11.16
C LEU A 146 10.95 9.61 12.53
N PHE A 147 10.85 8.29 12.58
CA PHE A 147 10.88 7.53 13.84
C PHE A 147 12.27 7.58 14.48
N ALA A 148 13.33 7.38 13.71
CA ALA A 148 14.70 7.46 14.22
C ALA A 148 14.99 8.80 14.92
N VAL A 149 14.66 9.91 14.25
CA VAL A 149 14.83 11.26 14.82
C VAL A 149 13.89 11.53 16.00
N ALA A 150 12.63 11.05 15.91
CA ALA A 150 11.65 11.26 16.96
C ALA A 150 12.01 10.50 18.26
N LEU A 151 12.54 9.31 18.12
CA LEU A 151 12.83 8.39 19.23
C LEU A 151 14.31 8.40 19.66
N GLY A 152 15.21 9.00 18.87
CA GLY A 152 16.62 9.19 19.21
C GLY A 152 17.46 7.92 19.03
N TYR A 153 17.22 7.15 17.97
CA TYR A 153 18.08 6.02 17.60
C TYR A 153 18.67 6.21 16.19
N ASP A 154 19.77 5.52 15.93
CA ASP A 154 20.43 5.55 14.61
C ASP A 154 19.62 4.75 13.60
N LEU A 155 19.35 5.35 12.42
CA LEU A 155 18.61 4.69 11.36
C LEU A 155 19.37 3.46 10.85
N PRO A 156 18.81 2.25 10.93
CA PRO A 156 19.46 1.06 10.43
C PRO A 156 19.69 1.13 8.91
N GLN A 157 20.86 0.67 8.48
CA GLN A 157 21.23 0.59 7.07
C GLN A 157 20.43 -0.51 6.34
N GLY A 158 20.24 -0.34 5.02
CA GLY A 158 19.55 -1.29 4.17
C GLY A 158 18.02 -1.20 4.22
N LEU A 159 17.39 -2.18 3.57
CA LEU A 159 15.94 -2.23 3.46
C LEU A 159 15.30 -2.48 4.83
N GLY A 160 14.23 -1.73 5.10
CA GLY A 160 13.41 -1.93 6.30
C GLY A 160 12.61 -3.23 6.25
N ASP A 161 12.45 -3.85 7.41
CA ASP A 161 11.70 -5.09 7.60
C ASP A 161 10.30 -4.77 8.11
N TYR A 162 9.28 -5.34 7.50
CA TYR A 162 7.89 -5.10 7.90
C TYR A 162 7.53 -5.74 9.25
N GLY A 163 8.33 -6.68 9.75
CA GLY A 163 8.11 -7.33 11.04
C GLY A 163 6.85 -8.19 11.11
N LEU A 164 6.33 -8.61 9.96
CA LEU A 164 5.15 -9.49 9.88
C LEU A 164 5.58 -10.95 9.95
N ASN A 165 4.86 -11.74 10.75
CA ASN A 165 5.09 -13.17 10.82
C ASN A 165 4.26 -13.87 9.72
N VAL A 166 4.86 -14.03 8.55
CA VAL A 166 4.23 -14.63 7.36
C VAL A 166 3.90 -16.11 7.57
N GLU A 167 4.73 -16.83 8.33
CA GLU A 167 4.54 -18.26 8.58
C GLU A 167 3.20 -18.59 9.24
N LYS A 168 2.65 -17.65 10.01
CA LYS A 168 1.30 -17.79 10.60
C LYS A 168 0.17 -17.65 9.61
N LEU A 169 0.44 -17.16 8.40
CA LEU A 169 -0.55 -16.89 7.36
C LEU A 169 -0.58 -17.97 6.29
N VAL A 170 0.45 -18.80 6.17
CA VAL A 170 0.62 -19.80 5.11
C VAL A 170 0.42 -21.20 5.68
N GLU A 171 -0.39 -22.00 4.98
CA GLU A 171 -0.48 -23.44 5.19
C GLU A 171 0.46 -24.15 4.22
N LEU A 172 1.54 -24.75 4.73
CA LEU A 172 2.47 -25.55 3.92
C LEU A 172 2.10 -27.05 3.94
N PRO A 173 2.29 -27.78 2.83
CA PRO A 173 2.80 -27.38 1.53
C PRO A 173 1.74 -26.71 0.65
N ARG A 174 2.17 -25.80 -0.24
CA ARG A 174 1.29 -25.18 -1.25
C ARG A 174 0.73 -26.24 -2.20
N LYS A 175 -0.59 -26.43 -2.20
CA LYS A 175 -1.22 -27.53 -2.94
C LYS A 175 -1.28 -27.29 -4.44
N ASN A 176 -1.53 -26.06 -4.87
CA ASN A 176 -1.61 -25.69 -6.29
C ASN A 176 -1.00 -24.30 -6.48
N PRO A 177 0.16 -24.20 -7.15
CA PRO A 177 0.80 -22.93 -7.38
C PRO A 177 -0.05 -22.03 -8.28
N PHE A 178 -0.20 -20.76 -7.92
CA PHE A 178 -0.97 -19.76 -8.67
C PHE A 178 -0.32 -18.39 -8.58
N VAL A 179 -0.67 -17.54 -9.51
CA VAL A 179 -0.33 -16.11 -9.49
C VAL A 179 -1.56 -15.27 -9.16
N LEU A 180 -1.34 -14.14 -8.49
CA LEU A 180 -2.42 -13.22 -8.12
C LEU A 180 -2.36 -11.97 -8.99
N PHE A 181 -3.48 -11.59 -9.62
CA PHE A 181 -3.58 -10.37 -10.39
C PHE A 181 -4.34 -9.30 -9.61
N LEU A 182 -3.62 -8.30 -9.11
CA LEU A 182 -4.13 -7.19 -8.31
C LEU A 182 -4.53 -6.03 -9.23
N HIS A 183 -5.65 -6.20 -9.90
CA HIS A 183 -6.14 -5.34 -10.99
C HIS A 183 -6.91 -4.10 -10.51
N GLY A 184 -7.27 -4.03 -9.21
CA GLY A 184 -8.07 -2.97 -8.62
C GLY A 184 -7.23 -1.80 -8.11
N THR A 185 -7.66 -0.57 -8.40
CA THR A 185 -7.05 0.68 -7.91
C THR A 185 -8.08 1.80 -7.91
N THR A 186 -7.74 2.94 -7.27
CA THR A 186 -8.68 4.07 -7.09
C THR A 186 -8.59 5.15 -8.17
N TRP A 187 -7.54 5.17 -8.99
CA TRP A 187 -7.35 6.16 -10.05
C TRP A 187 -7.58 5.52 -11.41
N ASP A 188 -8.37 6.15 -12.27
CA ASP A 188 -8.63 5.64 -13.62
C ASP A 188 -7.34 5.44 -14.42
N THR A 189 -6.40 6.35 -14.26
CA THR A 189 -5.10 6.32 -14.94
C THR A 189 -4.14 5.22 -14.46
N LYS A 190 -4.41 4.62 -13.32
CA LYS A 190 -3.61 3.49 -12.80
C LYS A 190 -4.12 2.13 -13.27
N HIS A 191 -5.30 2.07 -13.88
CA HIS A 191 -5.83 0.81 -14.39
C HIS A 191 -5.09 0.36 -15.64
N TRP A 192 -4.54 -0.83 -15.58
CA TRP A 192 -4.04 -1.52 -16.77
C TRP A 192 -5.24 -2.02 -17.59
N PRO A 193 -5.21 -1.96 -18.94
CA PRO A 193 -6.34 -2.34 -19.78
C PRO A 193 -6.87 -3.74 -19.49
N GLU A 194 -8.19 -3.92 -19.49
CA GLU A 194 -8.81 -5.24 -19.25
C GLU A 194 -8.40 -6.28 -20.31
N ALA A 195 -8.26 -5.85 -21.57
CA ALA A 195 -7.76 -6.70 -22.65
C ALA A 195 -6.33 -7.22 -22.36
N TYR A 196 -5.50 -6.39 -21.74
CA TYR A 196 -4.13 -6.75 -21.37
C TYR A 196 -4.09 -7.77 -20.22
N TRP A 197 -4.98 -7.60 -19.22
CA TRP A 197 -5.12 -8.60 -18.16
C TRP A 197 -5.58 -9.95 -18.74
N ARG A 198 -6.53 -9.95 -19.68
CA ARG A 198 -7.00 -11.16 -20.32
C ARG A 198 -5.88 -11.85 -21.10
N GLU A 199 -5.18 -11.12 -21.96
CA GLU A 199 -4.06 -11.65 -22.74
C GLU A 199 -2.95 -12.21 -21.82
N LEU A 200 -2.62 -11.51 -20.72
CA LEU A 200 -1.66 -12.03 -19.75
C LEU A 200 -2.15 -13.33 -19.11
N THR A 201 -3.45 -13.42 -18.78
CA THR A 201 -4.05 -14.64 -18.23
C THR A 201 -3.97 -15.80 -19.22
N GLU A 202 -4.27 -15.57 -20.49
CA GLU A 202 -4.16 -16.57 -21.57
C GLU A 202 -2.72 -17.08 -21.70
N ARG A 203 -1.73 -16.16 -21.69
CA ARG A 203 -0.30 -16.51 -21.73
C ARG A 203 0.13 -17.35 -20.52
N MET A 204 -0.38 -17.05 -19.33
CA MET A 204 -0.13 -17.87 -18.13
C MET A 204 -0.78 -19.27 -18.26
N GLY A 205 -1.96 -19.35 -18.86
CA GLY A 205 -2.62 -20.64 -19.12
C GLY A 205 -1.83 -21.55 -20.07
N MET A 206 -1.15 -20.98 -21.09
CA MET A 206 -0.25 -21.75 -21.95
C MET A 206 0.95 -22.34 -21.19
N LEU A 207 1.32 -21.76 -20.06
CA LEU A 207 2.37 -22.25 -19.15
C LEU A 207 1.84 -23.15 -18.03
N GLY A 208 0.53 -23.45 -18.02
CA GLY A 208 -0.09 -24.25 -16.98
C GLY A 208 -0.26 -23.52 -15.63
N VAL A 209 -0.16 -22.17 -15.63
CA VAL A 209 -0.23 -21.35 -14.40
C VAL A 209 -1.66 -20.87 -14.18
N GLU A 210 -2.18 -21.14 -12.98
CA GLU A 210 -3.48 -20.59 -12.55
C GLU A 210 -3.36 -19.12 -12.13
N VAL A 211 -4.41 -18.35 -12.44
CA VAL A 211 -4.55 -16.94 -12.09
C VAL A 211 -5.74 -16.75 -11.15
N LYS A 212 -5.53 -16.07 -10.03
CA LYS A 212 -6.62 -15.69 -9.12
C LYS A 212 -6.79 -14.17 -9.09
N LEU A 213 -8.06 -13.74 -9.05
CA LEU A 213 -8.47 -12.33 -9.14
C LEU A 213 -9.25 -11.94 -7.89
N PRO A 214 -8.62 -11.26 -6.90
CA PRO A 214 -9.32 -10.72 -5.75
C PRO A 214 -10.07 -9.43 -6.12
N TRP A 215 -11.08 -9.08 -5.31
CA TRP A 215 -11.86 -7.86 -5.46
C TRP A 215 -12.37 -7.36 -4.10
N GLY A 216 -12.56 -6.04 -3.96
CA GLY A 216 -13.03 -5.41 -2.73
C GLY A 216 -14.43 -4.77 -2.87
N ASN A 217 -14.87 -4.45 -4.10
CA ASN A 217 -16.16 -3.81 -4.37
C ASN A 217 -16.81 -4.36 -5.65
N ALA A 218 -18.07 -3.99 -5.90
CA ALA A 218 -18.85 -4.53 -7.02
C ALA A 218 -18.23 -4.20 -8.40
N ALA A 219 -17.63 -3.02 -8.56
CA ALA A 219 -16.99 -2.64 -9.82
C ALA A 219 -15.74 -3.46 -10.10
N GLU A 220 -14.94 -3.73 -9.06
CA GLU A 220 -13.78 -4.62 -9.16
C GLU A 220 -14.19 -6.06 -9.43
N LYS A 221 -15.29 -6.54 -8.79
CA LYS A 221 -15.85 -7.86 -9.07
C LYS A 221 -16.23 -8.02 -10.54
N ALA A 222 -17.03 -7.08 -11.06
CA ALA A 222 -17.45 -7.10 -12.45
C ALA A 222 -16.24 -7.06 -13.43
N ARG A 223 -15.19 -6.32 -13.09
CA ARG A 223 -13.93 -6.31 -13.84
C ARG A 223 -13.24 -7.67 -13.80
N ALA A 224 -13.10 -8.28 -12.62
CA ALA A 224 -12.52 -9.61 -12.46
C ALA A 224 -13.28 -10.66 -13.27
N GLU A 225 -14.61 -10.61 -13.26
CA GLU A 225 -15.48 -11.50 -14.03
C GLU A 225 -15.27 -11.33 -15.55
N ARG A 226 -15.14 -10.09 -16.04
CA ARG A 226 -14.83 -9.83 -17.46
C ARG A 226 -13.43 -10.32 -17.85
N ILE A 227 -12.44 -10.13 -16.98
CA ILE A 227 -11.07 -10.64 -17.19
C ILE A 227 -11.08 -12.17 -17.27
N ALA A 228 -11.76 -12.85 -16.37
CA ALA A 228 -11.79 -14.31 -16.28
C ALA A 228 -12.71 -14.99 -17.31
N SER A 229 -13.62 -14.25 -17.94
CA SER A 229 -14.67 -14.82 -18.81
C SER A 229 -14.09 -15.70 -19.93
N GLY A 230 -14.49 -16.97 -19.95
CA GLY A 230 -14.05 -17.95 -20.96
C GLY A 230 -12.65 -18.51 -20.76
N LEU A 231 -11.92 -18.11 -19.69
CA LEU A 231 -10.55 -18.58 -19.41
C LEU A 231 -10.58 -19.65 -18.31
N LYS A 232 -10.16 -20.87 -18.63
CA LYS A 232 -10.19 -22.02 -17.72
C LYS A 232 -9.19 -21.92 -16.57
N ASN A 233 -8.12 -21.17 -16.76
CA ASN A 233 -7.06 -20.95 -15.76
C ASN A 233 -7.27 -19.70 -14.92
N ALA A 234 -8.42 -19.04 -14.98
CA ALA A 234 -8.72 -17.83 -14.23
C ALA A 234 -9.85 -18.07 -13.21
N THR A 235 -9.61 -17.72 -11.96
CA THR A 235 -10.59 -17.84 -10.87
C THR A 235 -10.84 -16.50 -10.22
N VAL A 236 -12.08 -16.02 -10.23
CA VAL A 236 -12.53 -14.88 -9.43
C VAL A 236 -12.74 -15.35 -8.00
N LEU A 237 -12.02 -14.77 -7.06
CA LEU A 237 -12.11 -15.17 -5.66
C LEU A 237 -13.46 -14.76 -5.04
N PRO A 238 -13.94 -15.46 -3.99
CA PRO A 238 -15.04 -14.95 -3.18
C PRO A 238 -14.66 -13.61 -2.53
N LYS A 239 -15.64 -12.90 -1.98
CA LYS A 239 -15.35 -11.69 -1.21
C LYS A 239 -14.56 -12.05 0.04
N LEU A 240 -13.38 -11.47 0.16
CA LEU A 240 -12.48 -11.67 1.30
C LEU A 240 -12.38 -10.38 2.12
N ASN A 241 -12.20 -10.54 3.44
CA ASN A 241 -11.67 -9.46 4.27
C ASN A 241 -10.16 -9.34 4.09
N LEU A 242 -9.54 -8.35 4.75
CA LEU A 242 -8.12 -8.06 4.55
C LEU A 242 -7.21 -9.22 4.98
N ALA A 243 -7.53 -9.92 6.09
CA ALA A 243 -6.79 -11.12 6.51
C ALA A 243 -6.93 -12.27 5.49
N GLY A 244 -8.10 -12.46 4.93
CA GLY A 244 -8.32 -13.46 3.87
C GLY A 244 -7.49 -13.15 2.62
N VAL A 245 -7.42 -11.86 2.23
CA VAL A 245 -6.56 -11.44 1.12
C VAL A 245 -5.09 -11.65 1.46
N ALA A 246 -4.66 -11.33 2.69
CA ALA A 246 -3.28 -11.54 3.13
C ALA A 246 -2.86 -13.03 3.10
N LYS A 247 -3.76 -13.94 3.50
CA LYS A 247 -3.52 -15.39 3.39
C LYS A 247 -3.34 -15.84 1.94
N VAL A 248 -4.24 -15.41 1.04
CA VAL A 248 -4.14 -15.77 -0.39
C VAL A 248 -2.89 -15.16 -1.02
N LEU A 249 -2.50 -13.92 -0.62
CA LEU A 249 -1.25 -13.30 -1.06
C LEU A 249 -0.04 -14.13 -0.62
N ALA A 250 0.04 -14.46 0.66
CA ALA A 250 1.16 -15.21 1.23
C ALA A 250 1.32 -16.61 0.58
N ASP A 251 0.22 -17.18 0.10
CA ASP A 251 0.22 -18.49 -0.60
C ASP A 251 0.50 -18.38 -2.11
N ALA A 252 0.45 -17.20 -2.70
CA ALA A 252 0.74 -17.00 -4.11
C ALA A 252 2.25 -17.18 -4.42
N GLN A 253 2.57 -17.75 -5.59
CA GLN A 253 3.96 -17.80 -6.08
C GLN A 253 4.46 -16.42 -6.44
N ALA A 254 3.62 -15.62 -7.10
CA ALA A 254 3.94 -14.27 -7.50
C ALA A 254 2.65 -13.44 -7.65
N CYS A 255 2.83 -12.11 -7.71
CA CYS A 255 1.76 -11.19 -8.01
C CYS A 255 2.09 -10.31 -9.21
N VAL A 256 1.08 -9.93 -9.98
CA VAL A 256 1.13 -8.77 -10.88
C VAL A 256 0.15 -7.74 -10.35
N ALA A 257 0.60 -6.52 -10.11
CA ALA A 257 -0.19 -5.47 -9.49
C ALA A 257 -0.13 -4.18 -10.30
N VAL A 258 -1.25 -3.48 -10.43
CA VAL A 258 -1.18 -2.04 -10.68
C VAL A 258 -0.71 -1.31 -9.42
N ASP A 259 -0.43 -0.02 -9.50
CA ASP A 259 -0.10 0.79 -8.30
C ASP A 259 -1.32 0.82 -7.34
N THR A 260 -1.31 -0.08 -6.35
CA THR A 260 -2.42 -0.34 -5.42
C THR A 260 -1.95 -0.72 -4.04
N GLY A 261 -2.80 -0.50 -3.03
CA GLY A 261 -2.53 -0.88 -1.65
C GLY A 261 -2.25 -2.37 -1.44
N LEU A 262 -2.87 -3.25 -2.22
CA LEU A 262 -2.62 -4.68 -2.15
C LEU A 262 -1.24 -5.08 -2.69
N GLY A 263 -0.67 -4.33 -3.65
CA GLY A 263 0.72 -4.53 -4.08
C GLY A 263 1.73 -4.25 -2.95
N HIS A 264 1.45 -3.25 -2.10
CA HIS A 264 2.26 -3.00 -0.90
C HIS A 264 2.09 -4.11 0.15
N LEU A 265 0.89 -4.68 0.25
CA LEU A 265 0.65 -5.82 1.14
C LEU A 265 1.40 -7.06 0.66
N ALA A 266 1.40 -7.33 -0.65
CA ALA A 266 2.21 -8.42 -1.23
C ALA A 266 3.69 -8.26 -0.89
N ALA A 267 4.22 -7.03 -1.03
CA ALA A 267 5.61 -6.73 -0.67
C ALA A 267 5.90 -6.93 0.81
N ALA A 268 4.96 -6.55 1.69
CA ALA A 268 5.11 -6.73 3.14
C ALA A 268 5.06 -8.20 3.58
N LEU A 269 4.51 -9.06 2.74
CA LEU A 269 4.46 -10.52 2.91
C LEU A 269 5.58 -11.24 2.14
N ASP A 270 6.58 -10.50 1.64
CA ASP A 270 7.70 -11.01 0.84
C ASP A 270 7.26 -11.83 -0.40
N VAL A 271 6.09 -11.51 -0.95
CA VAL A 271 5.61 -12.13 -2.20
C VAL A 271 6.26 -11.47 -3.39
N PRO A 272 6.92 -12.22 -4.28
CA PRO A 272 7.48 -11.70 -5.52
C PRO A 272 6.41 -10.98 -6.34
N THR A 273 6.62 -9.69 -6.64
CA THR A 273 5.56 -8.89 -7.25
C THR A 273 6.10 -8.03 -8.39
N ILE A 274 5.42 -8.09 -9.52
CA ILE A 274 5.62 -7.17 -10.64
C ILE A 274 4.57 -6.07 -10.53
N SER A 275 5.01 -4.85 -10.26
CA SER A 275 4.13 -3.69 -10.15
C SER A 275 4.22 -2.81 -11.39
N LEU A 276 3.05 -2.44 -11.94
CA LEU A 276 2.89 -1.69 -13.18
C LEU A 276 2.64 -0.21 -12.88
N PHE A 277 3.50 0.67 -13.38
CA PHE A 277 3.45 2.11 -13.14
C PHE A 277 3.27 2.90 -14.44
N GLY A 278 2.13 3.56 -14.55
CA GLY A 278 1.85 4.54 -15.60
C GLY A 278 2.04 5.97 -15.08
N PRO A 279 1.06 6.51 -14.33
CA PRO A 279 1.03 7.93 -13.92
C PRO A 279 1.88 8.24 -12.68
N THR A 280 2.41 7.26 -11.97
CA THR A 280 3.09 7.42 -10.68
C THR A 280 4.55 6.97 -10.73
N ASN A 281 5.36 7.49 -9.79
CA ASN A 281 6.79 7.18 -9.68
C ASN A 281 7.02 6.09 -8.62
N PRO A 282 7.44 4.89 -9.03
CA PRO A 282 7.72 3.80 -8.08
C PRO A 282 8.86 4.11 -7.11
N GLY A 283 9.81 4.94 -7.49
CA GLY A 283 10.93 5.34 -6.61
C GLY A 283 10.48 6.11 -5.36
N LEU A 284 9.27 6.69 -5.37
CA LEU A 284 8.71 7.41 -4.22
C LEU A 284 7.73 6.59 -3.40
N THR A 285 6.93 5.75 -4.05
CA THR A 285 5.80 5.06 -3.41
C THR A 285 5.58 3.65 -3.94
N GLY A 286 6.54 3.03 -4.61
CA GLY A 286 6.42 1.67 -5.12
C GLY A 286 6.31 0.62 -4.03
N ALA A 287 6.03 -0.61 -4.41
CA ALA A 287 6.12 -1.75 -3.51
C ALA A 287 7.58 -1.88 -3.02
N TYR A 288 7.79 -1.92 -1.70
CA TYR A 288 9.11 -1.84 -1.11
C TYR A 288 9.56 -3.22 -0.61
N GLY A 289 10.71 -3.71 -1.04
CA GLY A 289 11.21 -5.02 -0.65
C GLY A 289 12.24 -5.59 -1.63
N LYS A 290 12.84 -6.71 -1.28
CA LYS A 290 13.93 -7.35 -2.06
C LYS A 290 13.47 -7.97 -3.37
N VAL A 291 12.26 -8.53 -3.37
CA VAL A 291 11.70 -9.31 -4.49
C VAL A 291 10.64 -8.52 -5.28
N GLN A 292 10.78 -7.19 -5.33
CA GLN A 292 9.84 -6.30 -5.97
C GLN A 292 10.40 -5.79 -7.30
N ILE A 293 9.64 -6.00 -8.38
CA ILE A 293 9.98 -5.55 -9.73
C ILE A 293 9.01 -4.43 -10.13
N HIS A 294 9.54 -3.27 -10.48
CA HIS A 294 8.73 -2.15 -10.95
C HIS A 294 8.89 -1.98 -12.46
N LEU A 295 7.80 -2.07 -13.19
CA LEU A 295 7.74 -1.80 -14.61
C LEU A 295 7.09 -0.44 -14.86
N GLY A 296 7.90 0.53 -15.24
CA GLY A 296 7.44 1.85 -15.66
C GLY A 296 7.04 1.87 -17.14
N SER A 297 6.04 2.66 -17.47
CA SER A 297 5.59 2.83 -18.84
C SER A 297 6.62 3.59 -19.71
N ASN A 298 7.46 4.43 -19.10
CA ASN A 298 8.40 5.32 -19.81
C ASN A 298 7.73 6.10 -20.95
N PHE A 299 6.47 6.48 -20.75
CA PHE A 299 5.69 7.26 -21.69
C PHE A 299 6.01 8.76 -21.56
N PRO A 300 5.90 9.59 -22.63
CA PRO A 300 6.36 10.99 -22.57
C PRO A 300 5.81 11.83 -21.42
N CYS A 301 4.56 11.60 -21.00
CA CYS A 301 3.95 12.33 -19.89
C CYS A 301 4.12 11.63 -18.52
N ALA A 302 4.71 10.44 -18.45
CA ALA A 302 4.84 9.69 -17.20
C ALA A 302 6.14 10.05 -16.45
N PRO A 303 6.07 10.23 -15.12
CA PRO A 303 4.89 10.18 -14.24
C PRO A 303 4.13 11.52 -14.20
N CYS A 304 2.88 11.52 -14.63
CA CYS A 304 2.07 12.75 -14.71
C CYS A 304 1.31 13.09 -13.43
N LEU A 305 1.13 12.14 -12.51
CA LEU A 305 0.38 12.26 -11.25
C LEU A 305 -1.08 12.69 -11.43
N GLN A 306 -1.67 12.46 -12.61
CA GLN A 306 -3.04 12.82 -12.93
C GLN A 306 -3.99 11.65 -12.67
N LYS A 307 -5.14 11.91 -12.04
CA LYS A 307 -6.18 10.89 -11.80
C LYS A 307 -7.01 10.57 -13.05
N LYS A 308 -7.08 11.52 -13.98
CA LYS A 308 -7.72 11.36 -15.30
C LYS A 308 -6.68 11.69 -16.35
N CYS A 309 -6.64 10.90 -17.42
CA CYS A 309 -5.70 11.14 -18.51
C CYS A 309 -6.19 12.31 -19.38
N THR A 310 -5.32 13.28 -19.59
CA THR A 310 -5.56 14.45 -20.44
C THR A 310 -4.55 14.53 -21.59
N TYR A 311 -3.69 13.53 -21.72
CA TYR A 311 -2.67 13.50 -22.76
C TYR A 311 -3.30 13.34 -24.15
N GLN A 312 -2.91 14.21 -25.05
CA GLN A 312 -3.29 14.16 -26.47
C GLN A 312 -2.04 13.76 -27.29
N PRO A 313 -2.02 12.56 -27.88
CA PRO A 313 -0.86 12.12 -28.65
C PRO A 313 -0.70 12.94 -29.94
N SER A 314 0.51 13.42 -30.19
CA SER A 314 0.89 13.99 -31.47
C SER A 314 0.98 12.91 -32.54
N ALA A 315 1.02 13.32 -33.82
CA ALA A 315 1.26 12.37 -34.92
C ALA A 315 2.61 11.65 -34.77
N VAL A 316 3.61 12.34 -34.25
CA VAL A 316 4.93 11.74 -33.94
C VAL A 316 4.83 10.70 -32.83
N ASP A 317 4.06 10.99 -31.77
CA ASP A 317 3.84 10.01 -30.70
C ASP A 317 3.10 8.78 -31.21
N GLN A 318 2.08 8.97 -32.03
CA GLN A 318 1.32 7.87 -32.63
C GLN A 318 2.22 6.94 -33.45
N GLN A 319 3.10 7.51 -34.25
CA GLN A 319 4.06 6.74 -35.05
C GLN A 319 5.16 6.09 -34.20
N ARG A 320 5.71 6.85 -33.23
CA ARG A 320 6.86 6.41 -32.41
C ARG A 320 6.49 5.33 -31.40
N TYR A 321 5.29 5.37 -30.85
CA TYR A 321 4.89 4.52 -29.73
C TYR A 321 3.86 3.46 -30.09
N ASP A 322 3.50 3.33 -31.36
CA ASP A 322 2.44 2.40 -31.82
C ASP A 322 1.21 2.46 -30.88
N ILE A 323 0.69 3.70 -30.71
CA ILE A 323 -0.38 3.95 -29.77
C ILE A 323 -1.65 3.25 -30.24
N LYS A 324 -1.94 2.11 -29.65
CA LYS A 324 -3.23 1.46 -29.76
C LYS A 324 -4.25 2.29 -28.96
N ARG A 325 -5.53 2.22 -29.33
CA ARG A 325 -6.61 3.00 -28.69
C ARG A 325 -6.92 2.58 -27.24
N GLU A 326 -5.91 2.11 -26.53
CA GLU A 326 -6.06 1.63 -25.17
C GLU A 326 -5.86 2.76 -24.19
N TRP A 327 -6.78 2.86 -23.27
CA TRP A 327 -6.79 3.95 -22.31
C TRP A 327 -6.49 3.42 -20.90
N PRO A 328 -5.57 4.02 -20.14
CA PRO A 328 -4.74 5.20 -20.45
C PRO A 328 -3.54 4.88 -21.35
N LEU A 329 -3.22 5.80 -22.24
CA LEU A 329 -2.23 5.61 -23.31
C LEU A 329 -0.82 5.22 -22.83
N CYS A 330 -0.43 5.66 -21.62
CA CYS A 330 0.89 5.32 -21.08
C CYS A 330 1.11 3.81 -20.96
N PHE A 331 0.07 3.01 -20.78
CA PHE A 331 0.19 1.55 -20.68
C PHE A 331 0.39 0.83 -22.01
N THR A 332 0.27 1.51 -23.15
CA THR A 332 0.62 0.88 -24.46
C THR A 332 2.07 0.39 -24.50
N ARG A 333 2.96 0.99 -23.69
CA ARG A 333 4.36 0.57 -23.54
C ARG A 333 4.61 -0.51 -22.49
N LEU A 334 3.60 -0.86 -21.74
CA LEU A 334 3.59 -1.99 -20.80
C LEU A 334 2.62 -3.04 -21.34
N ASN A 335 2.92 -3.61 -22.49
CA ASN A 335 2.11 -4.63 -23.12
C ASN A 335 2.18 -5.97 -22.36
N PRO A 336 1.21 -6.86 -22.56
CA PRO A 336 1.14 -8.15 -21.86
C PRO A 336 2.36 -9.04 -22.11
N GLU A 337 2.96 -9.00 -23.28
CA GLU A 337 4.16 -9.78 -23.62
C GLU A 337 5.34 -9.42 -22.72
N ARG A 338 5.60 -8.11 -22.52
CA ARG A 338 6.66 -7.63 -21.65
C ARG A 338 6.44 -8.06 -20.20
N VAL A 339 5.18 -8.01 -19.73
CA VAL A 339 4.82 -8.41 -18.36
C VAL A 339 4.93 -9.93 -18.23
N ALA A 340 4.43 -10.70 -19.21
CA ALA A 340 4.51 -12.16 -19.21
C ALA A 340 5.95 -12.65 -19.18
N SER A 341 6.83 -12.08 -20.00
CA SER A 341 8.26 -12.43 -20.02
C SER A 341 8.92 -12.25 -18.65
N ARG A 342 8.60 -11.14 -17.93
CA ARG A 342 9.12 -10.90 -16.60
C ARG A 342 8.51 -11.84 -15.56
N LEU A 343 7.21 -12.12 -15.65
CA LEU A 343 6.52 -13.03 -14.74
C LEU A 343 7.04 -14.45 -14.89
N SER A 344 7.20 -14.94 -16.12
CA SER A 344 7.75 -16.27 -16.39
C SER A 344 9.17 -16.41 -15.83
N ALA A 345 10.03 -15.39 -16.05
CA ALA A 345 11.38 -15.40 -15.48
C ALA A 345 11.37 -15.42 -13.94
N LEU A 346 10.43 -14.73 -13.32
CA LEU A 346 10.26 -14.72 -11.86
C LEU A 346 9.81 -16.09 -11.32
N LEU A 347 8.87 -16.74 -12.00
CA LEU A 347 8.37 -18.06 -11.64
C LEU A 347 9.42 -19.17 -11.80
N LEU A 348 10.30 -19.06 -12.81
CA LEU A 348 11.40 -20.00 -13.01
C LEU A 348 12.58 -19.83 -12.03
N ALA A 349 12.78 -18.62 -11.50
CA ALA A 349 13.84 -18.32 -10.54
C ALA A 349 13.50 -18.79 -9.11
N GLU A 350 12.25 -19.06 -8.82
CA GLU A 350 11.83 -19.68 -7.56
C GLU A 350 11.89 -21.22 -7.69
N GLU A 351 13.01 -21.83 -7.28
CA GLU A 351 12.97 -23.22 -6.86
C GLU A 351 11.93 -23.39 -5.74
N PRO A 352 11.22 -24.52 -5.66
CA PRO A 352 10.15 -24.71 -4.66
C PRO A 352 10.72 -24.52 -3.25
N ARG A 353 10.25 -23.47 -2.56
CA ARG A 353 10.51 -23.22 -1.14
C ARG A 353 9.83 -24.25 -0.27
#